data_321881185fcf3747d64d26ecb3e06d6c
#
_entry.id   321881185fcf3747d64d26ecb3e06d6c
#
_cell.length_a   1.000
_cell.length_b   1.000
_cell.length_c   1.000
_cell.angle_alpha   90.00
_cell.angle_beta   90.00
_cell.angle_gamma   90.00
#
_symmetry.space_group_name_H-M   'P 1'
#
loop_
_entity.id
_entity.type
_entity.pdbx_description
1 polymer ?
#
loop_
_entity_poly.entity_id
_entity_poly.type
_entity_poly.pdbx_seq_one_letter_code
_entity_poly.pdbx_strand_id
1 'polypeptide(L)'
;MEWNQLLSDRRFGKEYVAKSAAERRTEFQRDYDRLIFSAAFRRMQNKTQVFPLPGSVFVHNRLTHSLEVSSVGRSLGADVAALLQQRDSAAGERTPEALGAIVSAACLAHDMGNPPFGHSGERAIRSFFAEGQGREWEKMLPKSVWTDIVNFDGNANTFRLLTHQFNGHRAGGFVMTYATLAAIVKYPFASDCCRGKSKFGFFQSEAADFRRIADELGLPSCAASDESLRFARHPLVYLVEAADDICYQIMDLEDAHKLRLLSDEQAEALLLDFFAPEERERLRSAYPMVTDANDRMVYYRSSIINALERACVNIFVDNEAAILAGTFEGSLISHLPEPLLGAYQRCAALAKEKIYRSKEVMDVDLAGYHIIYTLLELMTEAVLAPQKAYSQMLLGMASKQYELKAERLEVRLMAVLDYLSGMTDVYALDLYR
;
A
#
# COMPACT_ATOMS: atom_id res chain seq x y z
N MET A 1 -7.54 -1.12 23.05
CA MET A 1 -8.15 -0.10 22.15
C MET A 1 -9.66 -0.24 22.17
N GLU A 2 -10.39 0.84 21.95
CA GLU A 2 -11.86 0.86 21.98
C GLU A 2 -12.42 1.23 20.60
N TRP A 3 -13.39 0.48 20.09
CA TRP A 3 -13.94 0.70 18.75
C TRP A 3 -14.48 2.10 18.52
N ASN A 4 -15.19 2.68 19.48
CA ASN A 4 -15.77 4.01 19.33
C ASN A 4 -14.70 5.11 19.14
N GLN A 5 -13.52 4.92 19.73
CA GLN A 5 -12.38 5.81 19.55
C GLN A 5 -11.66 5.54 18.23
N LEU A 6 -11.47 4.26 17.87
CA LEU A 6 -10.81 3.83 16.64
C LEU A 6 -11.54 4.29 15.37
N LEU A 7 -12.86 4.46 15.42
CA LEU A 7 -13.70 4.88 14.30
C LEU A 7 -13.93 6.39 14.26
N SER A 8 -12.94 7.18 14.68
CA SER A 8 -13.01 8.64 14.60
C SER A 8 -13.17 9.13 13.16
N ASP A 9 -14.24 9.85 12.90
CA ASP A 9 -14.54 10.49 11.63
C ASP A 9 -14.01 11.93 11.53
N ARG A 10 -13.25 12.39 12.54
CA ARG A 10 -12.53 13.67 12.51
C ARG A 10 -11.52 13.65 11.37
N ARG A 11 -11.37 14.82 10.73
CA ARG A 11 -10.50 14.97 9.56
C ARG A 11 -9.19 15.62 9.92
N PHE A 12 -8.11 14.99 9.52
CA PHE A 12 -6.76 15.52 9.63
C PHE A 12 -6.64 16.87 8.91
N GLY A 13 -6.17 17.89 9.62
CA GLY A 13 -6.07 19.26 9.10
C GLY A 13 -7.39 20.05 9.01
N LYS A 14 -8.50 19.47 9.50
CA LYS A 14 -9.82 20.13 9.61
C LYS A 14 -10.58 19.75 10.88
N GLU A 15 -9.88 19.53 11.96
CA GLU A 15 -10.43 19.02 13.23
C GLU A 15 -11.51 19.91 13.84
N TYR A 16 -11.50 21.20 13.51
CA TYR A 16 -12.41 22.18 14.08
C TYR A 16 -13.54 22.63 13.12
N VAL A 17 -13.64 21.98 11.95
CA VAL A 17 -14.69 22.35 10.97
C VAL A 17 -15.94 21.52 11.22
N ALA A 18 -17.05 22.20 11.53
CA ALA A 18 -18.35 21.55 11.71
C ALA A 18 -18.80 20.82 10.42
N LYS A 19 -19.41 19.64 10.60
CA LYS A 19 -20.04 18.91 9.50
C LYS A 19 -21.24 19.67 8.95
N SER A 20 -21.40 19.65 7.62
CA SER A 20 -22.62 20.20 7.02
C SER A 20 -23.79 19.24 7.23
N ALA A 21 -24.89 19.74 7.79
CA ALA A 21 -26.12 18.97 7.96
C ALA A 21 -26.76 18.52 6.63
N ALA A 22 -26.35 19.11 5.50
CA ALA A 22 -26.84 18.75 4.17
C ALA A 22 -26.08 17.56 3.55
N GLU A 23 -24.93 17.17 4.09
CA GLU A 23 -24.14 16.04 3.56
C GLU A 23 -24.70 14.71 4.06
N ARG A 24 -25.10 13.85 3.12
CA ARG A 24 -25.68 12.53 3.41
C ARG A 24 -24.64 11.40 3.45
N ARG A 25 -23.49 11.59 2.77
CA ARG A 25 -22.40 10.62 2.78
C ARG A 25 -21.69 10.66 4.13
N THR A 26 -21.28 9.50 4.61
CA THR A 26 -20.40 9.42 5.77
C THR A 26 -19.04 10.06 5.46
N GLU A 27 -18.31 10.47 6.48
CA GLU A 27 -16.96 11.01 6.29
C GLU A 27 -16.02 9.95 5.70
N PHE A 28 -16.23 8.68 6.00
CA PHE A 28 -15.47 7.55 5.43
C PHE A 28 -15.75 7.34 3.94
N GLN A 29 -17.01 7.44 3.48
CA GLN A 29 -17.35 7.40 2.06
C GLN A 29 -16.68 8.57 1.30
N ARG A 30 -16.61 9.74 1.93
CA ARG A 30 -15.93 10.90 1.34
C ARG A 30 -14.41 10.71 1.24
N ASP A 31 -13.79 9.86 2.07
CA ASP A 31 -12.38 9.51 1.93
C ASP A 31 -12.15 8.73 0.64
N TYR A 32 -12.98 7.76 0.35
CA TYR A 32 -12.94 7.02 -0.92
C TYR A 32 -13.03 7.97 -2.13
N ASP A 33 -14.02 8.89 -2.12
CA ASP A 33 -14.20 9.86 -3.20
C ASP A 33 -12.96 10.75 -3.38
N ARG A 34 -12.35 11.22 -2.28
CA ARG A 34 -11.13 12.05 -2.34
C ARG A 34 -9.98 11.35 -3.00
N LEU A 35 -9.81 10.06 -2.74
CA LEU A 35 -8.75 9.24 -3.32
C LEU A 35 -8.98 9.03 -4.80
N ILE A 36 -10.15 8.51 -5.19
CA ILE A 36 -10.43 8.10 -6.58
C ILE A 36 -10.39 9.28 -7.56
N PHE A 37 -10.77 10.49 -7.11
CA PHE A 37 -10.70 11.70 -7.93
C PHE A 37 -9.34 12.39 -7.92
N SER A 38 -8.36 11.89 -7.15
CA SER A 38 -7.04 12.49 -7.06
C SER A 38 -6.16 12.19 -8.29
N ALA A 39 -5.26 13.12 -8.60
CA ALA A 39 -4.26 12.88 -9.63
C ALA A 39 -3.25 11.79 -9.23
N ALA A 40 -2.94 11.67 -7.92
CA ALA A 40 -2.03 10.67 -7.40
C ALA A 40 -2.58 9.24 -7.63
N PHE A 41 -3.87 9.02 -7.35
CA PHE A 41 -4.52 7.74 -7.64
C PHE A 41 -4.53 7.42 -9.12
N ARG A 42 -4.90 8.39 -9.99
CA ARG A 42 -4.92 8.19 -11.44
C ARG A 42 -3.55 7.86 -12.04
N ARG A 43 -2.45 8.40 -11.47
CA ARG A 43 -1.09 8.06 -11.93
C ARG A 43 -0.73 6.60 -11.74
N MET A 44 -1.39 5.86 -10.83
CA MET A 44 -1.17 4.43 -10.64
C MET A 44 -1.52 3.60 -11.89
N GLN A 45 -2.34 4.12 -12.80
CA GLN A 45 -2.65 3.47 -14.09
C GLN A 45 -1.39 3.16 -14.92
N ASN A 46 -0.38 4.01 -14.83
CA ASN A 46 0.89 3.88 -15.57
C ASN A 46 2.07 3.57 -14.65
N LYS A 47 1.81 2.83 -13.56
CA LYS A 47 2.82 2.23 -12.69
C LYS A 47 2.68 0.71 -12.74
N THR A 48 3.78 0.03 -12.99
CA THR A 48 3.88 -1.44 -13.00
C THR A 48 3.53 -2.00 -11.63
N GLN A 49 2.72 -3.06 -11.60
CA GLN A 49 2.48 -3.86 -10.38
C GLN A 49 3.57 -4.92 -10.24
N VAL A 50 3.61 -5.89 -11.11
CA VAL A 50 4.65 -6.95 -11.19
C VAL A 50 5.21 -7.03 -12.60
N PHE A 51 4.35 -7.23 -13.60
CA PHE A 51 4.76 -7.38 -14.97
C PHE A 51 4.86 -6.04 -15.69
N PRO A 52 5.78 -5.91 -16.69
CA PRO A 52 5.79 -4.75 -17.56
C PRO A 52 4.42 -4.57 -18.20
N LEU A 53 4.03 -3.31 -18.41
CA LEU A 53 2.73 -2.98 -19.04
C LEU A 53 2.83 -3.27 -20.55
N PRO A 54 2.40 -4.45 -21.04
CA PRO A 54 2.49 -4.79 -22.44
C PRO A 54 1.34 -4.14 -23.24
N GLY A 55 1.60 -3.84 -24.50
CA GLY A 55 0.57 -3.31 -25.37
C GLY A 55 -0.45 -4.33 -25.88
N SER A 56 -0.18 -5.63 -25.74
CA SER A 56 -0.96 -6.72 -26.39
C SER A 56 -1.66 -7.67 -25.42
N VAL A 57 -1.27 -7.73 -24.17
CA VAL A 57 -1.87 -8.62 -23.16
C VAL A 57 -2.24 -7.80 -21.95
N PHE A 58 -3.45 -7.97 -21.45
CA PHE A 58 -3.89 -7.30 -20.23
C PHE A 58 -3.24 -7.99 -19.02
N VAL A 59 -2.48 -7.20 -18.27
CA VAL A 59 -1.97 -7.54 -16.94
C VAL A 59 -2.33 -6.42 -15.97
N HIS A 60 -2.29 -6.73 -14.66
CA HIS A 60 -2.63 -5.73 -13.63
C HIS A 60 -1.57 -4.63 -13.56
N ASN A 61 -2.05 -3.39 -13.47
CA ASN A 61 -1.29 -2.23 -13.04
C ASN A 61 -1.67 -1.85 -11.60
N ARG A 62 -0.97 -0.90 -10.99
CA ARG A 62 -1.26 -0.52 -9.58
C ARG A 62 -2.67 0.02 -9.37
N LEU A 63 -3.26 0.67 -10.37
CA LEU A 63 -4.63 1.19 -10.27
C LEU A 63 -5.65 0.06 -10.24
N THR A 64 -5.57 -0.89 -11.19
CA THR A 64 -6.51 -2.03 -11.23
C THR A 64 -6.35 -2.91 -9.99
N HIS A 65 -5.12 -3.20 -9.56
CA HIS A 65 -4.84 -3.90 -8.31
C HIS A 65 -5.47 -3.19 -7.11
N SER A 66 -5.25 -1.88 -6.94
CA SER A 66 -5.82 -1.14 -5.81
C SER A 66 -7.35 -1.12 -5.81
N LEU A 67 -8.00 -1.15 -6.98
CA LEU A 67 -9.45 -1.27 -7.08
C LEU A 67 -9.95 -2.64 -6.64
N GLU A 68 -9.26 -3.71 -7.01
CA GLU A 68 -9.57 -5.08 -6.59
C GLU A 68 -9.36 -5.27 -5.10
N VAL A 69 -8.21 -4.82 -4.56
CA VAL A 69 -7.93 -4.81 -3.12
C VAL A 69 -9.00 -4.03 -2.36
N SER A 70 -9.43 -2.88 -2.90
CA SER A 70 -10.50 -2.07 -2.32
C SER A 70 -11.85 -2.79 -2.30
N SER A 71 -12.15 -3.58 -3.32
CA SER A 71 -13.39 -4.39 -3.38
C SER A 71 -13.39 -5.50 -2.33
N VAL A 72 -12.29 -6.27 -2.25
CA VAL A 72 -12.10 -7.33 -1.24
C VAL A 72 -12.10 -6.73 0.16
N GLY A 73 -11.36 -5.64 0.39
CA GLY A 73 -11.30 -4.95 1.67
C GLY A 73 -12.65 -4.44 2.15
N ARG A 74 -13.48 -3.94 1.25
CA ARG A 74 -14.86 -3.54 1.58
C ARG A 74 -15.69 -4.72 2.09
N SER A 75 -15.60 -5.86 1.42
CA SER A 75 -16.29 -7.09 1.83
C SER A 75 -15.80 -7.54 3.20
N LEU A 76 -14.48 -7.66 3.41
CA LEU A 76 -13.88 -8.02 4.69
C LEU A 76 -14.35 -7.11 5.83
N GLY A 77 -14.32 -5.79 5.62
CA GLY A 77 -14.76 -4.81 6.63
C GLY A 77 -16.25 -4.93 6.96
N ALA A 78 -17.09 -5.10 5.95
CA ALA A 78 -18.54 -5.25 6.12
C ALA A 78 -18.90 -6.56 6.85
N ASP A 79 -18.27 -7.67 6.47
CA ASP A 79 -18.56 -8.99 7.07
C ASP A 79 -18.06 -9.07 8.52
N VAL A 80 -16.88 -8.53 8.82
CA VAL A 80 -16.39 -8.40 10.20
C VAL A 80 -17.37 -7.60 11.05
N ALA A 81 -17.83 -6.44 10.58
CA ALA A 81 -18.77 -5.62 11.32
C ALA A 81 -20.10 -6.34 11.55
N ALA A 82 -20.61 -7.05 10.54
CA ALA A 82 -21.86 -7.83 10.67
C ALA A 82 -21.74 -8.95 11.73
N LEU A 83 -20.62 -9.67 11.76
CA LEU A 83 -20.40 -10.73 12.76
C LEU A 83 -20.18 -10.16 14.18
N LEU A 84 -19.46 -9.03 14.31
CA LEU A 84 -19.29 -8.37 15.60
C LEU A 84 -20.60 -7.85 16.16
N GLN A 85 -21.48 -7.29 15.32
CA GLN A 85 -22.83 -6.87 15.72
C GLN A 85 -23.72 -8.04 16.17
N GLN A 86 -23.56 -9.22 15.57
CA GLN A 86 -24.28 -10.43 16.02
C GLN A 86 -23.81 -10.90 17.39
N ARG A 87 -22.52 -10.74 17.72
CA ARG A 87 -21.95 -11.12 19.04
C ARG A 87 -22.28 -10.09 20.13
N ASP A 88 -22.36 -8.83 19.79
CA ASP A 88 -22.63 -7.72 20.70
C ASP A 88 -23.63 -6.73 20.10
N SER A 89 -24.88 -6.81 20.55
CA SER A 89 -25.96 -5.91 20.09
C SER A 89 -25.77 -4.44 20.47
N ALA A 90 -24.83 -4.14 21.39
CA ALA A 90 -24.46 -2.77 21.76
C ALA A 90 -23.33 -2.19 20.88
N ALA A 91 -23.10 -2.77 19.71
CA ALA A 91 -21.96 -2.50 18.86
C ALA A 91 -21.81 -1.05 18.32
N GLY A 92 -22.79 -0.17 18.57
CA GLY A 92 -22.68 1.27 18.34
C GLY A 92 -22.32 1.63 16.89
N GLU A 93 -21.19 2.34 16.68
CA GLU A 93 -20.76 2.86 15.39
C GLU A 93 -20.09 1.81 14.47
N ARG A 94 -19.94 0.57 14.92
CA ARG A 94 -19.37 -0.55 14.13
C ARG A 94 -20.37 -1.05 13.08
N THR A 95 -20.76 -0.22 12.13
CA THR A 95 -21.67 -0.64 11.07
C THR A 95 -20.92 -1.27 9.90
N PRO A 96 -21.53 -2.21 9.17
CA PRO A 96 -20.95 -2.77 7.96
C PRO A 96 -20.53 -1.68 6.96
N GLU A 97 -21.35 -0.61 6.84
CA GLU A 97 -21.06 0.52 5.96
C GLU A 97 -19.84 1.32 6.42
N ALA A 98 -19.66 1.52 7.73
CA ALA A 98 -18.54 2.28 8.28
C ALA A 98 -17.21 1.53 8.10
N LEU A 99 -17.14 0.27 8.57
CA LEU A 99 -15.92 -0.53 8.48
C LEU A 99 -15.57 -0.82 7.02
N GLY A 100 -16.56 -1.21 6.20
CA GLY A 100 -16.36 -1.44 4.77
C GLY A 100 -15.85 -0.20 4.04
N ALA A 101 -16.34 1.00 4.36
CA ALA A 101 -15.88 2.24 3.74
C ALA A 101 -14.45 2.61 4.16
N ILE A 102 -14.09 2.47 5.45
CA ILE A 102 -12.73 2.75 5.92
C ILE A 102 -11.73 1.80 5.26
N VAL A 103 -11.98 0.49 5.31
CA VAL A 103 -11.07 -0.51 4.75
C VAL A 103 -10.95 -0.33 3.23
N SER A 104 -12.07 -0.10 2.54
CA SER A 104 -12.09 0.16 1.09
C SER A 104 -11.24 1.37 0.71
N ALA A 105 -11.37 2.50 1.44
CA ALA A 105 -10.57 3.69 1.20
C ALA A 105 -9.08 3.46 1.52
N ALA A 106 -8.77 2.78 2.62
CA ALA A 106 -7.41 2.42 2.98
C ALA A 106 -6.75 1.54 1.92
N CYS A 107 -7.47 0.55 1.39
CA CYS A 107 -7.02 -0.30 0.29
C CYS A 107 -6.75 0.48 -1.00
N LEU A 108 -7.57 1.48 -1.35
CA LEU A 108 -7.27 2.34 -2.51
C LEU A 108 -5.94 3.06 -2.38
N ALA A 109 -5.60 3.47 -1.16
CA ALA A 109 -4.44 4.31 -0.91
C ALA A 109 -3.14 3.54 -0.66
N HIS A 110 -3.20 2.24 -0.30
CA HIS A 110 -2.06 1.50 0.26
C HIS A 110 -0.79 1.59 -0.60
N ASP A 111 -0.93 1.61 -1.92
CA ASP A 111 0.16 1.59 -2.90
C ASP A 111 0.47 2.96 -3.55
N MET A 112 -0.23 4.05 -3.15
CA MET A 112 -0.10 5.37 -3.79
C MET A 112 1.29 6.00 -3.62
N GLY A 113 2.01 5.65 -2.57
CA GLY A 113 3.35 6.16 -2.27
C GLY A 113 4.49 5.42 -2.95
N ASN A 114 4.24 4.31 -3.63
CA ASN A 114 5.27 3.55 -4.32
C ASN A 114 5.87 4.38 -5.47
N PRO A 115 7.21 4.42 -5.61
CA PRO A 115 7.87 5.09 -6.72
C PRO A 115 7.60 4.35 -8.05
N PRO A 116 7.94 4.96 -9.20
CA PRO A 116 7.97 4.25 -10.47
C PRO A 116 8.78 2.97 -10.38
N PHE A 117 8.38 1.94 -11.10
CA PHE A 117 8.98 0.60 -11.10
C PHE A 117 8.95 -0.09 -9.72
N GLY A 118 8.08 0.35 -8.81
CA GLY A 118 7.78 -0.31 -7.55
C GLY A 118 9.00 -0.57 -6.66
N HIS A 119 9.18 -1.82 -6.26
CA HIS A 119 10.30 -2.23 -5.39
C HIS A 119 11.68 -1.99 -5.99
N SER A 120 11.81 -1.99 -7.32
CA SER A 120 13.06 -1.67 -7.98
C SER A 120 13.40 -0.18 -7.82
N GLY A 121 12.41 0.69 -7.94
CA GLY A 121 12.56 2.11 -7.62
C GLY A 121 12.91 2.38 -6.16
N GLU A 122 12.28 1.67 -5.20
CA GLU A 122 12.65 1.76 -3.78
C GLU A 122 14.11 1.33 -3.54
N ARG A 123 14.54 0.22 -4.15
CA ARG A 123 15.93 -0.25 -4.06
C ARG A 123 16.90 0.77 -4.64
N ALA A 124 16.58 1.37 -5.79
CA ALA A 124 17.40 2.41 -6.41
C ALA A 124 17.57 3.62 -5.48
N ILE A 125 16.49 4.09 -4.84
CA ILE A 125 16.55 5.18 -3.88
C ILE A 125 17.46 4.82 -2.71
N ARG A 126 17.22 3.68 -2.06
CA ARG A 126 18.02 3.25 -0.91
C ARG A 126 19.50 3.11 -1.23
N SER A 127 19.85 2.39 -2.31
CA SER A 127 21.24 2.14 -2.65
C SER A 127 21.97 3.39 -3.18
N PHE A 128 21.28 4.34 -3.81
CA PHE A 128 21.87 5.62 -4.17
C PHE A 128 22.44 6.33 -2.94
N PHE A 129 21.70 6.37 -1.82
CA PHE A 129 22.17 7.00 -0.59
C PHE A 129 23.08 6.08 0.24
N ALA A 130 22.76 4.79 0.41
CA ALA A 130 23.55 3.91 1.27
C ALA A 130 24.90 3.52 0.69
N GLU A 131 25.01 3.32 -0.63
CA GLU A 131 26.15 2.72 -1.31
C GLU A 131 26.74 3.61 -2.42
N GLY A 132 25.93 4.54 -2.98
CA GLY A 132 26.27 5.33 -4.15
C GLY A 132 26.73 6.74 -3.83
N GLN A 133 26.59 7.63 -4.84
CA GLN A 133 27.04 9.03 -4.78
C GLN A 133 26.27 9.86 -3.73
N GLY A 134 25.03 9.45 -3.42
CA GLY A 134 24.22 10.11 -2.39
C GLY A 134 24.75 9.96 -0.96
N ARG A 135 25.76 9.10 -0.73
CA ARG A 135 26.35 8.90 0.60
C ARG A 135 26.97 10.17 1.20
N GLU A 136 27.40 11.11 0.38
CA GLU A 136 27.93 12.39 0.85
C GLU A 136 26.91 13.21 1.64
N TRP A 137 25.61 13.00 1.41
CA TRP A 137 24.52 13.68 2.09
C TRP A 137 24.42 13.30 3.58
N GLU A 138 24.96 12.14 4.01
CA GLU A 138 24.99 11.73 5.40
C GLU A 138 25.57 12.81 6.33
N LYS A 139 26.60 13.53 5.86
CA LYS A 139 27.27 14.59 6.63
C LYS A 139 26.51 15.92 6.66
N MET A 140 25.52 16.08 5.77
CA MET A 140 24.77 17.31 5.57
C MET A 140 23.35 17.25 6.15
N LEU A 141 22.88 16.06 6.53
CA LEU A 141 21.52 15.83 6.98
C LEU A 141 21.47 15.47 8.48
N PRO A 142 20.36 15.81 9.16
CA PRO A 142 20.08 15.24 10.48
C PRO A 142 20.06 13.70 10.41
N LYS A 143 20.61 13.04 11.43
CA LYS A 143 20.71 11.57 11.48
C LYS A 143 19.35 10.86 11.27
N SER A 144 18.27 11.42 11.82
CA SER A 144 16.92 10.86 11.68
C SER A 144 16.44 10.89 10.22
N VAL A 145 16.64 12.02 9.52
CA VAL A 145 16.32 12.16 8.10
C VAL A 145 17.17 11.23 7.24
N TRP A 146 18.46 11.09 7.57
CA TRP A 146 19.34 10.14 6.90
C TRP A 146 18.82 8.69 7.04
N THR A 147 18.42 8.31 8.26
CA THR A 147 17.86 6.98 8.52
C THR A 147 16.58 6.72 7.71
N ASP A 148 15.71 7.73 7.58
CA ASP A 148 14.51 7.64 6.74
C ASP A 148 14.86 7.33 5.27
N ILE A 149 15.84 8.03 4.73
CA ILE A 149 16.16 8.00 3.30
C ILE A 149 16.87 6.68 2.91
N VAL A 150 17.82 6.22 3.72
CA VAL A 150 18.51 4.94 3.46
C VAL A 150 17.62 3.72 3.65
N ASN A 151 16.49 3.90 4.34
CA ASN A 151 15.44 2.89 4.49
C ASN A 151 14.18 3.22 3.68
N PHE A 152 14.22 4.15 2.74
CA PHE A 152 13.05 4.64 2.00
C PHE A 152 12.05 3.52 1.70
N ASP A 153 10.77 3.75 2.03
CA ASP A 153 9.68 2.77 1.91
C ASP A 153 8.42 3.43 1.34
N GLY A 154 7.79 2.78 0.37
CA GLY A 154 6.54 3.23 -0.24
C GLY A 154 5.39 3.37 0.77
N ASN A 155 5.37 2.56 1.84
CA ASN A 155 4.36 2.69 2.90
C ASN A 155 4.50 4.03 3.64
N ALA A 156 5.71 4.40 4.05
CA ALA A 156 5.96 5.70 4.69
C ALA A 156 5.65 6.86 3.73
N ASN A 157 6.01 6.69 2.45
CA ASN A 157 5.72 7.68 1.43
C ASN A 157 4.23 7.79 1.12
N THR A 158 3.44 6.72 1.25
CA THR A 158 1.98 6.79 1.18
C THR A 158 1.41 7.69 2.27
N PHE A 159 1.84 7.49 3.52
CA PHE A 159 1.39 8.34 4.63
C PHE A 159 1.77 9.81 4.41
N ARG A 160 3.02 10.09 3.98
CA ARG A 160 3.47 11.44 3.62
C ARG A 160 2.62 12.04 2.51
N LEU A 161 2.39 11.33 1.41
CA LEU A 161 1.55 11.80 0.30
C LEU A 161 0.16 12.24 0.75
N LEU A 162 -0.42 11.54 1.72
CA LEU A 162 -1.78 11.78 2.21
C LEU A 162 -1.87 12.89 3.25
N THR A 163 -0.82 13.16 4.02
CA THR A 163 -0.84 14.10 5.15
C THR A 163 -0.04 15.37 4.90
N HIS A 164 1.03 15.29 4.10
CA HIS A 164 1.93 16.43 3.87
C HIS A 164 1.23 17.59 3.16
N GLN A 165 1.52 18.79 3.64
CA GLN A 165 1.08 20.03 2.99
C GLN A 165 2.08 20.43 1.90
N PHE A 166 1.84 20.02 0.67
CA PHE A 166 2.62 20.49 -0.46
C PHE A 166 2.43 21.99 -0.70
N ASN A 167 3.42 22.65 -1.28
CA ASN A 167 3.38 24.08 -1.55
C ASN A 167 2.16 24.47 -2.41
N GLY A 168 1.45 25.52 -1.99
CA GLY A 168 0.21 25.96 -2.63
C GLY A 168 -1.03 25.08 -2.32
N HIS A 169 -0.89 24.05 -1.50
CA HIS A 169 -1.99 23.21 -1.07
C HIS A 169 -2.46 23.56 0.36
N ARG A 170 -3.67 23.15 0.70
CA ARG A 170 -4.24 23.33 2.04
C ARG A 170 -3.57 22.41 3.06
N ALA A 171 -3.63 22.79 4.33
CA ALA A 171 -3.18 21.95 5.43
C ALA A 171 -3.92 20.59 5.46
N GLY A 172 -3.23 19.56 5.96
CA GLY A 172 -3.77 18.21 6.10
C GLY A 172 -3.81 17.39 4.81
N GLY A 173 -3.09 17.83 3.76
CA GLY A 173 -2.94 17.06 2.53
C GLY A 173 -4.29 16.69 1.89
N PHE A 174 -4.61 15.41 1.85
CA PHE A 174 -5.89 14.87 1.35
C PHE A 174 -7.06 15.10 2.32
N VAL A 175 -6.79 15.55 3.54
CA VAL A 175 -7.83 15.78 4.57
C VAL A 175 -8.66 14.52 4.82
N MET A 176 -7.98 13.39 5.00
CA MET A 176 -8.60 12.09 5.30
C MET A 176 -9.06 12.02 6.76
N THR A 177 -9.95 11.08 7.07
CA THR A 177 -10.31 10.79 8.47
C THR A 177 -9.14 10.14 9.20
N TYR A 178 -9.09 10.33 10.52
CA TYR A 178 -8.07 9.70 11.38
C TYR A 178 -8.12 8.18 11.27
N ALA A 179 -9.32 7.59 11.30
CA ALA A 179 -9.53 6.14 11.17
C ALA A 179 -8.95 5.59 9.85
N THR A 180 -9.23 6.24 8.72
CA THR A 180 -8.71 5.80 7.42
C THR A 180 -7.18 5.95 7.36
N LEU A 181 -6.61 7.06 7.84
CA LEU A 181 -5.16 7.25 7.86
C LEU A 181 -4.44 6.18 8.70
N ALA A 182 -4.98 5.83 9.88
CA ALA A 182 -4.39 4.78 10.70
C ALA A 182 -4.54 3.39 10.08
N ALA A 183 -5.65 3.11 9.39
CA ALA A 183 -5.89 1.84 8.72
C ALA A 183 -4.94 1.58 7.53
N ILE A 184 -4.32 2.63 6.96
CA ILE A 184 -3.34 2.51 5.88
C ILE A 184 -1.95 2.11 6.43
N VAL A 185 -1.61 2.52 7.66
CA VAL A 185 -0.24 2.40 8.18
C VAL A 185 0.03 1.00 8.72
N LYS A 186 0.52 0.11 7.85
CA LYS A 186 0.87 -1.28 8.15
C LYS A 186 1.98 -1.40 9.20
N TYR A 187 2.92 -0.46 9.23
CA TYR A 187 4.09 -0.44 10.10
C TYR A 187 4.09 0.83 10.95
N PRO A 188 3.32 0.90 12.06
CA PRO A 188 3.11 2.12 12.82
C PRO A 188 4.33 2.49 13.69
N PHE A 189 5.48 2.64 13.05
CA PHE A 189 6.74 3.03 13.68
C PHE A 189 7.64 3.79 12.70
N ALA A 190 8.55 4.61 13.27
CA ALA A 190 9.52 5.37 12.52
C ALA A 190 10.71 4.49 12.07
N SER A 191 11.51 5.00 11.14
CA SER A 191 12.61 4.27 10.48
C SER A 191 13.70 3.77 11.45
N ASP A 192 13.92 4.45 12.57
CA ASP A 192 14.88 4.05 13.63
C ASP A 192 14.43 2.78 14.38
N CYS A 193 13.15 2.41 14.26
CA CYS A 193 12.58 1.20 14.86
C CYS A 193 12.55 -0.02 13.92
N CYS A 194 13.16 0.05 12.73
CA CYS A 194 13.08 -1.00 11.69
C CYS A 194 13.71 -2.36 12.04
N ARG A 195 14.57 -2.44 13.07
CA ARG A 195 15.24 -3.68 13.54
C ARG A 195 15.83 -4.53 12.40
N GLY A 196 16.53 -3.90 11.46
CA GLY A 196 17.20 -4.57 10.34
C GLY A 196 16.29 -4.89 9.14
N LYS A 197 15.00 -4.50 9.17
CA LYS A 197 14.09 -4.51 8.00
C LYS A 197 13.90 -3.08 7.51
N SER A 198 13.86 -2.85 6.20
CA SER A 198 13.62 -1.52 5.61
C SER A 198 12.13 -1.18 5.51
N LYS A 199 11.31 -1.57 6.48
CA LYS A 199 9.87 -1.34 6.50
C LYS A 199 9.48 -0.49 7.69
N PHE A 200 8.83 0.66 7.44
CA PHE A 200 8.32 1.60 8.45
C PHE A 200 7.13 2.39 7.88
N GLY A 201 6.41 3.13 8.71
CA GLY A 201 5.12 3.69 8.31
C GLY A 201 5.06 5.20 8.12
N PHE A 202 6.05 5.94 8.60
CA PHE A 202 6.09 7.41 8.45
C PHE A 202 7.53 7.92 8.59
N PHE A 203 7.85 8.97 7.83
CA PHE A 203 9.13 9.68 7.95
C PHE A 203 9.14 10.56 9.20
N GLN A 204 10.32 11.01 9.61
CA GLN A 204 10.48 11.92 10.74
C GLN A 204 9.69 13.23 10.57
N SER A 205 9.54 13.69 9.32
CA SER A 205 8.74 14.88 9.02
C SER A 205 7.25 14.71 9.36
N GLU A 206 6.72 13.50 9.30
CA GLU A 206 5.33 13.14 9.59
C GLU A 206 5.14 12.47 10.97
N ALA A 207 6.22 12.32 11.75
CA ALA A 207 6.18 11.63 13.05
C ALA A 207 5.22 12.28 14.06
N ALA A 208 5.20 13.61 14.12
CA ALA A 208 4.29 14.36 14.99
C ALA A 208 2.82 14.18 14.55
N ASP A 209 2.58 14.11 13.25
CA ASP A 209 1.25 13.91 12.69
C ASP A 209 0.73 12.51 13.00
N PHE A 210 1.57 11.47 12.86
CA PHE A 210 1.17 10.12 13.23
C PHE A 210 0.94 9.98 14.74
N ARG A 211 1.77 10.61 15.59
CA ARG A 211 1.52 10.64 17.03
C ARG A 211 0.17 11.23 17.35
N ARG A 212 -0.21 12.37 16.76
CA ARG A 212 -1.52 12.99 16.94
C ARG A 212 -2.67 12.05 16.53
N ILE A 213 -2.51 11.31 15.43
CA ILE A 213 -3.48 10.30 14.98
C ILE A 213 -3.57 9.17 16.00
N ALA A 214 -2.43 8.66 16.47
CA ALA A 214 -2.39 7.57 17.46
C ALA A 214 -3.04 7.97 18.78
N ASP A 215 -2.77 9.18 19.27
CA ASP A 215 -3.36 9.72 20.51
C ASP A 215 -4.89 9.88 20.37
N GLU A 216 -5.37 10.42 19.25
CA GLU A 216 -6.81 10.56 18.96
C GLU A 216 -7.53 9.22 18.95
N LEU A 217 -6.91 8.20 18.34
CA LEU A 217 -7.49 6.87 18.18
C LEU A 217 -7.21 5.93 19.37
N GLY A 218 -6.45 6.38 20.36
CA GLY A 218 -6.08 5.56 21.53
C GLY A 218 -5.21 4.36 21.15
N LEU A 219 -4.31 4.50 20.16
CA LEU A 219 -3.37 3.45 19.81
C LEU A 219 -2.27 3.35 20.88
N PRO A 220 -2.09 2.19 21.54
CA PRO A 220 -1.07 2.03 22.56
C PRO A 220 0.35 2.25 22.01
N SER A 221 1.18 2.97 22.76
CA SER A 221 2.62 3.04 22.49
C SER A 221 3.27 1.68 22.81
N CYS A 222 4.06 1.18 21.87
CA CYS A 222 4.86 -0.03 21.98
C CYS A 222 6.38 0.29 22.00
N ALA A 223 6.73 1.55 22.20
CA ALA A 223 8.12 2.02 22.21
C ALA A 223 8.86 1.55 23.47
N ALA A 224 10.14 1.25 23.30
CA ALA A 224 11.03 0.89 24.41
C ALA A 224 11.54 2.12 25.20
N SER A 225 11.42 3.32 24.61
CA SER A 225 11.78 4.62 25.20
C SER A 225 10.88 5.72 24.64
N ASP A 226 10.81 6.86 25.35
CA ASP A 226 10.02 8.02 24.91
C ASP A 226 10.57 8.68 23.62
N GLU A 227 11.80 8.39 23.24
CA GLU A 227 12.45 8.92 22.05
C GLU A 227 12.09 8.16 20.77
N SER A 228 11.67 6.90 20.88
CA SER A 228 11.30 6.09 19.72
C SER A 228 9.79 6.03 19.53
N LEU A 229 9.33 6.22 18.27
CA LEU A 229 7.91 6.19 17.93
C LEU A 229 7.52 4.83 17.39
N ARG A 230 6.79 4.07 18.21
CA ARG A 230 6.22 2.78 17.83
C ARG A 230 4.88 2.60 18.53
N PHE A 231 3.85 2.29 17.73
CA PHE A 231 2.48 2.10 18.22
C PHE A 231 1.96 0.70 17.85
N ALA A 232 0.88 0.27 18.50
CA ALA A 232 0.12 -0.88 18.05
C ALA A 232 -0.54 -0.59 16.69
N ARG A 233 -0.75 -1.64 15.90
CA ARG A 233 -1.51 -1.52 14.64
C ARG A 233 -2.96 -1.15 14.92
N HIS A 234 -3.52 -0.25 14.12
CA HIS A 234 -4.96 -0.08 14.07
C HIS A 234 -5.62 -1.40 13.64
N PRO A 235 -6.71 -1.87 14.30
CA PRO A 235 -7.32 -3.16 13.99
C PRO A 235 -7.64 -3.37 12.50
N LEU A 236 -8.11 -2.35 11.81
CA LEU A 236 -8.47 -2.46 10.39
C LEU A 236 -7.27 -2.63 9.45
N VAL A 237 -6.03 -2.39 9.91
CA VAL A 237 -4.81 -2.71 9.12
C VAL A 237 -4.74 -4.19 8.76
N TYR A 238 -5.18 -5.07 9.65
CA TYR A 238 -5.18 -6.52 9.38
C TYR A 238 -6.10 -6.90 8.22
N LEU A 239 -7.21 -6.17 8.04
CA LEU A 239 -8.13 -6.38 6.93
C LEU A 239 -7.57 -5.79 5.62
N VAL A 240 -6.91 -4.64 5.68
CA VAL A 240 -6.21 -4.04 4.53
C VAL A 240 -5.08 -4.96 4.06
N GLU A 241 -4.26 -5.46 5.00
CA GLU A 241 -3.18 -6.41 4.70
C GLU A 241 -3.73 -7.71 4.09
N ALA A 242 -4.81 -8.27 4.64
CA ALA A 242 -5.41 -9.48 4.10
C ALA A 242 -5.99 -9.27 2.70
N ALA A 243 -6.64 -8.13 2.44
CA ALA A 243 -7.16 -7.81 1.12
C ALA A 243 -6.05 -7.71 0.06
N ASP A 244 -4.94 -7.06 0.40
CA ASP A 244 -3.76 -6.96 -0.45
C ASP A 244 -3.16 -8.34 -0.72
N ASP A 245 -2.88 -9.12 0.34
CA ASP A 245 -2.29 -10.46 0.26
C ASP A 245 -3.15 -11.41 -0.59
N ILE A 246 -4.49 -11.36 -0.45
CA ILE A 246 -5.44 -12.17 -1.26
C ILE A 246 -5.34 -11.79 -2.73
N CYS A 247 -5.46 -10.51 -3.04
CA CYS A 247 -5.43 -10.03 -4.44
C CYS A 247 -4.07 -10.28 -5.07
N TYR A 248 -2.99 -9.85 -4.41
CA TYR A 248 -1.63 -9.96 -4.93
C TYR A 248 -1.30 -11.39 -5.33
N GLN A 249 -1.53 -12.37 -4.43
CA GLN A 249 -1.14 -13.75 -4.68
C GLN A 249 -1.91 -14.40 -5.83
N ILE A 250 -3.22 -14.16 -5.91
CA ILE A 250 -4.09 -14.83 -6.88
C ILE A 250 -4.02 -14.16 -8.25
N MET A 251 -3.94 -12.82 -8.29
CA MET A 251 -3.86 -12.07 -9.54
C MET A 251 -2.51 -12.27 -10.24
N ASP A 252 -1.42 -12.38 -9.49
CA ASP A 252 -0.09 -12.65 -10.08
C ASP A 252 -0.05 -14.02 -10.77
N LEU A 253 -0.75 -15.02 -10.24
CA LEU A 253 -0.88 -16.33 -10.89
C LEU A 253 -1.70 -16.23 -12.19
N GLU A 254 -2.80 -15.46 -12.16
CA GLU A 254 -3.63 -15.24 -13.35
C GLU A 254 -2.83 -14.51 -14.45
N ASP A 255 -2.10 -13.47 -14.09
CA ASP A 255 -1.27 -12.72 -15.04
C ASP A 255 -0.13 -13.59 -15.59
N ALA A 256 0.51 -14.41 -14.75
CA ALA A 256 1.53 -15.37 -15.19
C ALA A 256 0.95 -16.42 -16.16
N HIS A 257 -0.27 -16.86 -15.95
CA HIS A 257 -0.97 -17.75 -16.88
C HIS A 257 -1.26 -17.05 -18.22
N LYS A 258 -1.80 -15.82 -18.20
CA LYS A 258 -2.06 -15.01 -19.42
C LYS A 258 -0.77 -14.77 -20.22
N LEU A 259 0.35 -14.57 -19.54
CA LEU A 259 1.67 -14.38 -20.15
C LEU A 259 2.35 -15.71 -20.55
N ARG A 260 1.67 -16.86 -20.34
CA ARG A 260 2.18 -18.20 -20.65
C ARG A 260 3.46 -18.59 -19.89
N LEU A 261 3.68 -17.99 -18.74
CA LEU A 261 4.70 -18.42 -17.78
C LEU A 261 4.26 -19.67 -17.01
N LEU A 262 2.95 -19.89 -16.93
CA LEU A 262 2.32 -21.10 -16.40
C LEU A 262 1.44 -21.73 -17.48
N SER A 263 1.46 -23.08 -17.59
CA SER A 263 0.49 -23.79 -18.42
C SER A 263 -0.90 -23.81 -17.77
N ASP A 264 -1.93 -24.11 -18.59
CA ASP A 264 -3.32 -24.27 -18.11
C ASP A 264 -3.39 -25.28 -16.95
N GLU A 265 -2.72 -26.43 -17.10
CA GLU A 265 -2.71 -27.50 -16.09
C GLU A 265 -2.00 -27.06 -14.80
N GLN A 266 -0.90 -26.32 -14.92
CA GLN A 266 -0.16 -25.80 -13.76
C GLN A 266 -0.99 -24.79 -12.98
N ALA A 267 -1.61 -23.83 -13.68
CA ALA A 267 -2.46 -22.81 -13.06
C ALA A 267 -3.69 -23.45 -12.42
N GLU A 268 -4.39 -24.35 -13.13
CA GLU A 268 -5.56 -25.05 -12.58
C GLU A 268 -5.20 -25.87 -11.34
N ALA A 269 -4.10 -26.61 -11.36
CA ALA A 269 -3.67 -27.44 -10.22
C ALA A 269 -3.42 -26.59 -8.98
N LEU A 270 -2.73 -25.44 -9.13
CA LEU A 270 -2.48 -24.51 -8.02
C LEU A 270 -3.77 -23.90 -7.45
N LEU A 271 -4.67 -23.44 -8.32
CA LEU A 271 -5.90 -22.81 -7.89
C LEU A 271 -6.86 -23.81 -7.21
N LEU A 272 -6.92 -25.04 -7.71
CA LEU A 272 -7.76 -26.09 -7.10
C LEU A 272 -7.21 -26.63 -5.78
N ASP A 273 -5.92 -26.43 -5.50
CA ASP A 273 -5.29 -26.86 -4.24
C ASP A 273 -5.87 -26.15 -2.99
N PHE A 274 -6.55 -25.02 -3.15
CA PHE A 274 -7.26 -24.36 -2.07
C PHE A 274 -8.48 -25.14 -1.55
N PHE A 275 -8.93 -26.16 -2.25
CA PHE A 275 -10.16 -26.87 -1.96
C PHE A 275 -9.93 -28.33 -1.62
N ALA A 276 -10.81 -28.92 -0.82
CA ALA A 276 -10.83 -30.36 -0.56
C ALA A 276 -11.17 -31.16 -1.84
N PRO A 277 -10.80 -32.46 -1.94
CA PRO A 277 -10.99 -33.25 -3.16
C PRO A 277 -12.42 -33.25 -3.70
N GLU A 278 -13.41 -33.35 -2.84
CA GLU A 278 -14.84 -33.36 -3.20
C GLU A 278 -15.28 -32.02 -3.76
N GLU A 279 -14.75 -30.93 -3.22
CA GLU A 279 -15.04 -29.57 -3.67
C GLU A 279 -14.34 -29.25 -4.99
N ARG A 280 -13.13 -29.77 -5.21
CA ARG A 280 -12.42 -29.66 -6.52
C ARG A 280 -13.24 -30.28 -7.64
N GLU A 281 -13.80 -31.46 -7.39
CA GLU A 281 -14.62 -32.14 -8.40
C GLU A 281 -15.92 -31.37 -8.67
N ARG A 282 -16.54 -30.83 -7.63
CA ARG A 282 -17.71 -29.96 -7.77
C ARG A 282 -17.40 -28.71 -8.60
N LEU A 283 -16.26 -28.04 -8.35
CA LEU A 283 -15.84 -26.85 -9.09
C LEU A 283 -15.56 -27.17 -10.57
N ARG A 284 -14.93 -28.31 -10.88
CA ARG A 284 -14.70 -28.76 -12.25
C ARG A 284 -15.99 -29.07 -12.99
N SER A 285 -16.96 -29.66 -12.29
CA SER A 285 -18.24 -30.07 -12.89
C SER A 285 -19.30 -28.97 -12.91
N ALA A 286 -19.11 -27.86 -12.18
CA ALA A 286 -20.10 -26.80 -12.05
C ALA A 286 -20.42 -26.08 -13.37
N TYR A 287 -19.42 -25.97 -14.26
CA TYR A 287 -19.59 -25.29 -15.55
C TYR A 287 -19.01 -26.10 -16.70
N PRO A 288 -19.65 -27.22 -17.10
CA PRO A 288 -19.16 -28.07 -18.19
C PRO A 288 -19.14 -27.36 -19.56
N MET A 289 -19.81 -26.23 -19.66
CA MET A 289 -19.83 -25.39 -20.87
C MET A 289 -18.66 -24.40 -20.95
N VAL A 290 -17.90 -24.19 -19.85
CA VAL A 290 -16.74 -23.30 -19.84
C VAL A 290 -15.53 -24.03 -20.39
N THR A 291 -15.33 -23.90 -21.70
CA THR A 291 -14.22 -24.59 -22.40
C THR A 291 -12.95 -23.74 -22.47
N ASP A 292 -13.07 -22.41 -22.38
CA ASP A 292 -11.93 -21.50 -22.35
C ASP A 292 -11.16 -21.59 -21.03
N ALA A 293 -9.84 -21.70 -21.09
CA ALA A 293 -8.98 -21.86 -19.93
C ALA A 293 -8.97 -20.58 -19.06
N ASN A 294 -8.97 -19.39 -19.68
CA ASN A 294 -8.99 -18.13 -18.93
C ASN A 294 -10.30 -17.97 -18.15
N ASP A 295 -11.43 -18.32 -18.75
CA ASP A 295 -12.73 -18.27 -18.06
C ASP A 295 -12.80 -19.24 -16.88
N ARG A 296 -12.18 -20.43 -16.99
CA ARG A 296 -12.05 -21.35 -15.84
C ARG A 296 -11.20 -20.76 -14.72
N MET A 297 -10.08 -20.11 -15.06
CA MET A 297 -9.22 -19.45 -14.06
C MET A 297 -9.98 -18.34 -13.33
N VAL A 298 -10.76 -17.52 -14.03
CA VAL A 298 -11.62 -16.48 -13.44
C VAL A 298 -12.62 -17.07 -12.44
N TYR A 299 -13.23 -18.21 -12.78
CA TYR A 299 -14.17 -18.89 -11.90
C TYR A 299 -13.49 -19.45 -10.63
N TYR A 300 -12.35 -20.12 -10.77
CA TYR A 300 -11.59 -20.61 -9.63
C TYR A 300 -11.09 -19.46 -8.75
N ARG A 301 -10.57 -18.39 -9.34
CA ARG A 301 -10.17 -17.18 -8.63
C ARG A 301 -11.28 -16.65 -7.74
N SER A 302 -12.49 -16.47 -8.28
CA SER A 302 -13.63 -15.95 -7.51
C SER A 302 -13.97 -16.85 -6.33
N SER A 303 -13.93 -18.17 -6.52
CA SER A 303 -14.18 -19.14 -5.46
C SER A 303 -13.12 -19.10 -4.36
N ILE A 304 -11.84 -18.93 -4.73
CA ILE A 304 -10.72 -18.82 -3.79
C ILE A 304 -10.81 -17.54 -2.98
N ILE A 305 -11.04 -16.40 -3.65
CA ILE A 305 -11.20 -15.10 -2.98
C ILE A 305 -12.29 -15.21 -1.91
N ASN A 306 -13.47 -15.74 -2.24
CA ASN A 306 -14.57 -15.94 -1.30
C ASN A 306 -14.19 -16.88 -0.13
N ALA A 307 -13.37 -17.91 -0.37
CA ALA A 307 -12.93 -18.82 0.68
C ALA A 307 -11.94 -18.15 1.63
N LEU A 308 -10.98 -17.38 1.08
CA LEU A 308 -9.99 -16.64 1.85
C LEU A 308 -10.61 -15.49 2.64
N GLU A 309 -11.56 -14.73 2.04
CA GLU A 309 -12.31 -13.67 2.73
C GLU A 309 -13.02 -14.24 3.95
N ARG A 310 -13.82 -15.30 3.80
CA ARG A 310 -14.52 -15.93 4.92
C ARG A 310 -13.58 -16.43 6.02
N ALA A 311 -12.45 -17.03 5.64
CA ALA A 311 -11.47 -17.49 6.62
C ALA A 311 -10.85 -16.32 7.39
N CYS A 312 -10.43 -15.27 6.69
CA CYS A 312 -9.85 -14.06 7.31
C CYS A 312 -10.85 -13.34 8.23
N VAL A 313 -12.11 -13.23 7.83
CA VAL A 313 -13.18 -12.65 8.67
C VAL A 313 -13.34 -13.44 9.97
N ASN A 314 -13.42 -14.76 9.92
CA ASN A 314 -13.54 -15.60 11.12
C ASN A 314 -12.29 -15.45 12.02
N ILE A 315 -11.08 -15.51 11.44
CA ILE A 315 -9.83 -15.33 12.19
C ILE A 315 -9.81 -13.98 12.90
N PHE A 316 -10.20 -12.90 12.21
CA PHE A 316 -10.27 -11.56 12.81
C PHE A 316 -11.22 -11.51 14.00
N VAL A 317 -12.46 -11.99 13.81
CA VAL A 317 -13.53 -11.95 14.83
C VAL A 317 -13.20 -12.86 16.02
N ASP A 318 -12.56 -14.01 15.80
CA ASP A 318 -12.14 -14.92 16.87
C ASP A 318 -10.94 -14.36 17.68
N ASN A 319 -10.16 -13.49 17.09
CA ASN A 319 -9.00 -12.85 17.72
C ASN A 319 -9.22 -11.37 18.05
N GLU A 320 -10.45 -10.86 18.00
CA GLU A 320 -10.76 -9.43 18.23
C GLU A 320 -10.12 -8.91 19.51
N ALA A 321 -10.22 -9.65 20.62
CA ALA A 321 -9.66 -9.25 21.90
C ALA A 321 -8.13 -9.05 21.84
N ALA A 322 -7.41 -9.95 21.19
CA ALA A 322 -5.95 -9.85 21.02
C ALA A 322 -5.57 -8.71 20.07
N ILE A 323 -6.34 -8.49 19.01
CA ILE A 323 -6.19 -7.40 18.06
C ILE A 323 -6.38 -6.06 18.76
N LEU A 324 -7.45 -5.90 19.54
CA LEU A 324 -7.73 -4.68 20.33
C LEU A 324 -6.71 -4.46 21.46
N ALA A 325 -6.13 -5.52 22.01
CA ALA A 325 -5.04 -5.43 22.96
C ALA A 325 -3.69 -5.07 22.31
N GLY A 326 -3.59 -5.14 20.97
CA GLY A 326 -2.34 -4.92 20.22
C GLY A 326 -1.33 -6.07 20.37
N THR A 327 -1.79 -7.27 20.76
CA THR A 327 -0.96 -8.45 21.01
C THR A 327 -1.09 -9.54 19.94
N PHE A 328 -1.97 -9.35 18.95
CA PHE A 328 -2.10 -10.28 17.83
C PHE A 328 -0.85 -10.22 16.93
N GLU A 329 -0.18 -11.35 16.77
CA GLU A 329 1.05 -11.47 16.00
C GLU A 329 0.78 -12.01 14.58
N GLY A 330 1.59 -11.57 13.61
CA GLY A 330 1.49 -12.00 12.22
C GLY A 330 0.41 -11.28 11.42
N SER A 331 -0.06 -11.93 10.35
CA SER A 331 -1.17 -11.49 9.48
C SER A 331 -2.33 -12.48 9.56
N LEU A 332 -3.53 -12.10 9.12
CA LEU A 332 -4.67 -13.02 9.06
C LEU A 332 -4.37 -14.22 8.16
N ILE A 333 -3.66 -13.99 7.05
CA ILE A 333 -3.22 -15.04 6.12
C ILE A 333 -2.33 -16.07 6.81
N SER A 334 -1.47 -15.66 7.73
CA SER A 334 -0.59 -16.59 8.46
C SER A 334 -1.33 -17.54 9.42
N HIS A 335 -2.59 -17.27 9.69
CA HIS A 335 -3.46 -18.07 10.58
C HIS A 335 -4.53 -18.85 9.81
N LEU A 336 -4.48 -18.87 8.48
CA LEU A 336 -5.44 -19.65 7.67
C LEU A 336 -5.43 -21.13 8.06
N PRO A 337 -6.60 -21.78 8.09
CA PRO A 337 -6.67 -23.24 8.28
C PRO A 337 -6.21 -23.97 7.01
N GLU A 338 -5.84 -25.25 7.16
CA GLU A 338 -5.67 -26.15 6.01
C GLU A 338 -7.04 -26.46 5.35
N PRO A 339 -7.10 -26.63 4.01
CA PRO A 339 -5.97 -26.62 3.07
C PRO A 339 -5.53 -25.23 2.57
N LEU A 340 -6.21 -24.14 2.98
CA LEU A 340 -5.99 -22.80 2.46
C LEU A 340 -4.56 -22.32 2.68
N LEU A 341 -4.00 -22.49 3.88
CA LEU A 341 -2.64 -22.05 4.22
C LEU A 341 -1.60 -22.75 3.34
N GLY A 342 -1.67 -24.07 3.23
CA GLY A 342 -0.74 -24.86 2.44
C GLY A 342 -0.81 -24.50 0.96
N ALA A 343 -2.02 -24.28 0.40
CA ALA A 343 -2.19 -23.85 -0.99
C ALA A 343 -1.62 -22.45 -1.21
N TYR A 344 -1.91 -21.50 -0.32
CA TYR A 344 -1.36 -20.15 -0.38
C TYR A 344 0.17 -20.14 -0.37
N GLN A 345 0.79 -20.93 0.51
CA GLN A 345 2.25 -21.04 0.61
C GLN A 345 2.87 -21.66 -0.67
N ARG A 346 2.22 -22.65 -1.28
CA ARG A 346 2.67 -23.23 -2.56
C ARG A 346 2.62 -22.22 -3.69
N CYS A 347 1.54 -21.43 -3.76
CA CYS A 347 1.41 -20.32 -4.71
C CYS A 347 2.54 -19.28 -4.52
N ALA A 348 2.80 -18.87 -3.28
CA ALA A 348 3.85 -17.91 -2.96
C ALA A 348 5.26 -18.44 -3.29
N ALA A 349 5.52 -19.71 -3.04
CA ALA A 349 6.79 -20.35 -3.40
C ALA A 349 7.00 -20.37 -4.91
N LEU A 350 5.98 -20.76 -5.67
CA LEU A 350 6.05 -20.77 -7.13
C LEU A 350 6.18 -19.37 -7.73
N ALA A 351 5.45 -18.38 -7.22
CA ALA A 351 5.56 -17.00 -7.66
C ALA A 351 6.99 -16.47 -7.46
N LYS A 352 7.61 -16.75 -6.30
CA LYS A 352 8.98 -16.37 -6.02
C LYS A 352 9.99 -17.04 -6.96
N GLU A 353 9.76 -18.30 -7.33
CA GLU A 353 10.66 -19.08 -8.19
C GLU A 353 10.52 -18.70 -9.66
N LYS A 354 9.29 -18.64 -10.18
CA LYS A 354 9.02 -18.55 -11.62
C LYS A 354 8.57 -17.17 -12.07
N ILE A 355 7.78 -16.44 -11.26
CA ILE A 355 7.19 -15.17 -11.67
C ILE A 355 8.17 -14.02 -11.44
N TYR A 356 8.56 -13.77 -10.18
CA TYR A 356 9.40 -12.61 -9.84
C TYR A 356 10.85 -12.72 -10.31
N ARG A 357 11.25 -13.88 -10.84
CA ARG A 357 12.56 -14.12 -11.47
C ARG A 357 12.46 -14.35 -12.97
N SER A 358 11.28 -14.17 -13.55
CA SER A 358 11.13 -14.26 -15.01
C SER A 358 11.95 -13.16 -15.69
N LYS A 359 12.34 -13.41 -16.94
CA LYS A 359 13.12 -12.45 -17.71
C LYS A 359 12.36 -11.12 -17.86
N GLU A 360 11.07 -11.20 -18.08
CA GLU A 360 10.17 -10.06 -18.30
C GLU A 360 10.17 -9.11 -17.09
N VAL A 361 10.08 -9.67 -15.87
CA VAL A 361 10.12 -8.90 -14.62
C VAL A 361 11.52 -8.36 -14.36
N MET A 362 12.56 -9.19 -14.53
CA MET A 362 13.93 -8.79 -14.27
C MET A 362 14.43 -7.68 -15.20
N ASP A 363 14.04 -7.71 -16.48
CA ASP A 363 14.41 -6.67 -17.46
C ASP A 363 13.85 -5.29 -17.03
N VAL A 364 12.59 -5.24 -16.57
CA VAL A 364 11.96 -4.01 -16.07
C VAL A 364 12.57 -3.56 -14.75
N ASP A 365 12.85 -4.49 -13.84
CA ASP A 365 13.49 -4.22 -12.57
C ASP A 365 14.87 -3.56 -12.76
N LEU A 366 15.68 -4.11 -13.65
CA LEU A 366 17.03 -3.57 -13.94
C LEU A 366 16.96 -2.20 -14.62
N ALA A 367 16.07 -2.05 -15.61
CA ALA A 367 15.88 -0.78 -16.29
C ALA A 367 15.34 0.29 -15.34
N GLY A 368 14.32 -0.03 -14.56
CA GLY A 368 13.71 0.87 -13.59
C GLY A 368 14.67 1.31 -12.51
N TYR A 369 15.49 0.39 -11.99
CA TYR A 369 16.55 0.71 -11.04
C TYR A 369 17.51 1.76 -11.63
N HIS A 370 18.01 1.53 -12.84
CA HIS A 370 18.94 2.44 -13.48
C HIS A 370 18.33 3.82 -13.78
N ILE A 371 17.09 3.86 -14.26
CA ILE A 371 16.37 5.10 -14.53
C ILE A 371 16.22 5.92 -13.26
N ILE A 372 15.70 5.35 -12.18
CA ILE A 372 15.47 6.07 -10.91
C ILE A 372 16.80 6.49 -10.29
N TYR A 373 17.82 5.66 -10.32
CA TYR A 373 19.16 5.98 -9.82
C TYR A 373 19.76 7.20 -10.55
N THR A 374 19.70 7.23 -11.87
CA THR A 374 20.20 8.35 -12.70
C THR A 374 19.39 9.63 -12.47
N LEU A 375 18.06 9.53 -12.39
CA LEU A 375 17.23 10.70 -12.10
C LEU A 375 17.49 11.27 -10.70
N LEU A 376 17.78 10.42 -9.71
CA LEU A 376 18.22 10.86 -8.38
C LEU A 376 19.53 11.62 -8.44
N GLU A 377 20.53 11.11 -9.16
CA GLU A 377 21.81 11.76 -9.34
C GLU A 377 21.64 13.17 -9.92
N LEU A 378 20.91 13.27 -11.03
CA LEU A 378 20.67 14.55 -11.70
C LEU A 378 19.87 15.54 -10.82
N MET A 379 18.81 15.07 -10.16
CA MET A 379 17.97 15.92 -9.34
C MET A 379 18.65 16.36 -8.04
N THR A 380 19.43 15.48 -7.40
CA THR A 380 20.19 15.83 -6.20
C THR A 380 21.31 16.83 -6.51
N GLU A 381 22.03 16.68 -7.65
CA GLU A 381 22.98 17.69 -8.12
C GLU A 381 22.26 19.02 -8.41
N ALA A 382 21.10 18.99 -9.06
CA ALA A 382 20.35 20.19 -9.39
C ALA A 382 19.91 20.99 -8.17
N VAL A 383 19.45 20.34 -7.09
CA VAL A 383 19.06 21.04 -5.85
C VAL A 383 20.24 21.52 -5.02
N LEU A 384 21.46 20.95 -5.20
CA LEU A 384 22.69 21.44 -4.59
C LEU A 384 23.28 22.65 -5.34
N ALA A 385 23.14 22.67 -6.65
CA ALA A 385 23.70 23.72 -7.52
C ALA A 385 22.62 24.36 -8.41
N PRO A 386 21.58 24.99 -7.83
CA PRO A 386 20.41 25.46 -8.57
C PRO A 386 20.71 26.65 -9.53
N GLN A 387 21.89 27.24 -9.43
CA GLN A 387 22.34 28.35 -10.31
C GLN A 387 22.87 27.85 -11.65
N LYS A 388 23.23 26.55 -11.80
CA LYS A 388 23.70 26.01 -13.07
C LYS A 388 22.56 26.02 -14.11
N ALA A 389 22.88 26.33 -15.38
CA ALA A 389 21.87 26.39 -16.44
C ALA A 389 21.07 25.09 -16.59
N TYR A 390 21.73 23.92 -16.59
CA TYR A 390 21.08 22.62 -16.67
C TYR A 390 20.17 22.36 -15.44
N SER A 391 20.66 22.71 -14.24
CA SER A 391 19.85 22.58 -13.02
C SER A 391 18.57 23.41 -13.08
N GLN A 392 18.64 24.63 -13.61
CA GLN A 392 17.46 25.50 -13.78
C GLN A 392 16.43 24.88 -14.73
N MET A 393 16.89 24.28 -15.84
CA MET A 393 16.03 23.61 -16.80
C MET A 393 15.35 22.39 -16.11
N LEU A 394 16.12 21.53 -15.46
CA LEU A 394 15.63 20.31 -14.82
C LEU A 394 14.64 20.63 -13.68
N LEU A 395 14.99 21.55 -12.79
CA LEU A 395 14.10 21.99 -11.70
C LEU A 395 12.85 22.73 -12.23
N GLY A 396 12.95 23.34 -13.41
CA GLY A 396 11.81 24.00 -14.09
C GLY A 396 10.76 23.04 -14.62
N MET A 397 11.10 21.78 -14.84
CA MET A 397 10.15 20.73 -15.27
C MET A 397 9.26 20.24 -14.12
N ALA A 398 9.71 20.35 -12.88
CA ALA A 398 8.95 19.90 -11.73
C ALA A 398 7.81 20.87 -11.38
N SER A 399 6.69 20.34 -10.92
CA SER A 399 5.57 21.15 -10.42
C SER A 399 6.03 22.03 -9.25
N LYS A 400 5.50 23.26 -9.19
CA LYS A 400 5.76 24.21 -8.08
C LYS A 400 5.27 23.73 -6.72
N GLN A 401 4.48 22.66 -6.67
CA GLN A 401 4.07 22.05 -5.41
C GLN A 401 5.25 21.45 -4.62
N TYR A 402 6.31 21.04 -5.30
CA TYR A 402 7.51 20.48 -4.66
C TYR A 402 8.49 21.60 -4.27
N GLU A 403 8.95 21.58 -3.02
CA GLU A 403 9.78 22.63 -2.43
C GLU A 403 11.26 22.46 -2.77
N LEU A 404 11.58 22.27 -4.05
CA LEU A 404 12.94 22.04 -4.56
C LEU A 404 13.92 23.22 -4.35
N LYS A 405 13.40 24.38 -3.95
CA LYS A 405 14.18 25.60 -3.67
C LYS A 405 14.08 26.06 -2.20
N ALA A 406 13.59 25.20 -1.30
CA ALA A 406 13.53 25.50 0.12
C ALA A 406 14.92 25.86 0.69
N GLU A 407 14.97 26.64 1.77
CA GLU A 407 16.24 27.01 2.42
C GLU A 407 16.92 25.78 3.04
N ARG A 408 16.15 24.95 3.72
CA ARG A 408 16.64 23.75 4.39
C ARG A 408 16.90 22.63 3.37
N LEU A 409 18.09 22.03 3.47
CA LEU A 409 18.56 21.02 2.52
C LEU A 409 17.74 19.72 2.59
N GLU A 410 17.35 19.30 3.77
CA GLU A 410 16.50 18.12 3.98
C GLU A 410 15.11 18.29 3.34
N VAL A 411 14.55 19.50 3.33
CA VAL A 411 13.27 19.77 2.67
C VAL A 411 13.41 19.65 1.16
N ARG A 412 14.51 20.21 0.59
CA ARG A 412 14.79 20.04 -0.85
C ARG A 412 14.96 18.59 -1.26
N LEU A 413 15.65 17.80 -0.43
CA LEU A 413 15.87 16.40 -0.72
C LEU A 413 14.57 15.58 -0.63
N MET A 414 13.77 15.81 0.40
CA MET A 414 12.43 15.19 0.49
C MET A 414 11.55 15.60 -0.69
N ALA A 415 11.61 16.84 -1.14
CA ALA A 415 10.89 17.29 -2.33
C ALA A 415 11.38 16.60 -3.63
N VAL A 416 12.66 16.26 -3.74
CA VAL A 416 13.18 15.41 -4.84
C VAL A 416 12.56 14.02 -4.77
N LEU A 417 12.51 13.40 -3.59
CA LEU A 417 11.91 12.08 -3.40
C LEU A 417 10.39 12.11 -3.69
N ASP A 418 9.68 13.13 -3.24
CA ASP A 418 8.26 13.35 -3.54
C ASP A 418 8.01 13.47 -5.04
N TYR A 419 8.85 14.24 -5.76
CA TYR A 419 8.74 14.43 -7.19
C TYR A 419 8.98 13.13 -7.96
N LEU A 420 10.06 12.40 -7.64
CA LEU A 420 10.39 11.14 -8.29
C LEU A 420 9.36 10.06 -7.98
N SER A 421 8.96 9.91 -6.73
CA SER A 421 7.93 8.92 -6.34
C SER A 421 6.56 9.25 -6.95
N GLY A 422 6.29 10.52 -7.19
CA GLY A 422 5.06 10.97 -7.85
C GLY A 422 5.00 10.72 -9.36
N MET A 423 6.09 10.30 -10.01
CA MET A 423 6.12 9.99 -11.43
C MET A 423 5.39 8.68 -11.75
N THR A 424 4.98 8.54 -13.00
CA THR A 424 4.64 7.25 -13.61
C THR A 424 5.90 6.62 -14.21
N ASP A 425 5.87 5.32 -14.48
CA ASP A 425 6.99 4.62 -15.14
C ASP A 425 7.31 5.24 -16.50
N VAL A 426 6.25 5.58 -17.25
CA VAL A 426 6.38 6.22 -18.56
C VAL A 426 7.03 7.59 -18.45
N TYR A 427 6.58 8.43 -17.51
CA TYR A 427 7.14 9.77 -17.33
C TYR A 427 8.60 9.72 -16.85
N ALA A 428 8.93 8.79 -15.94
CA ALA A 428 10.30 8.61 -15.49
C ALA A 428 11.23 8.18 -16.64
N LEU A 429 10.77 7.28 -17.52
CA LEU A 429 11.49 6.86 -18.71
C LEU A 429 11.67 8.02 -19.71
N ASP A 430 10.63 8.84 -19.95
CA ASP A 430 10.68 9.95 -20.88
C ASP A 430 11.63 11.07 -20.38
N LEU A 431 11.62 11.33 -19.07
CA LEU A 431 12.54 12.30 -18.45
C LEU A 431 14.01 11.82 -18.47
N TYR A 432 14.22 10.51 -18.36
CA TYR A 432 15.54 9.89 -18.43
C TYR A 432 16.16 9.97 -19.83
N ARG A 433 15.38 9.87 -20.92
CA ARG A 433 15.82 9.97 -22.33
C ARG A 433 16.21 11.39 -22.71
#